data_2072a72f9a24c9ba570543f3164e0d45
#
_entry.id   2072a72f9a24c9ba570543f3164e0d45
#
_cell.length_a   1.000
_cell.length_b   1.000
_cell.length_c   1.000
_cell.angle_alpha   90.00
_cell.angle_beta   90.00
_cell.angle_gamma   90.00
#
_symmetry.space_group_name_H-M   'P 1'
#
loop_
_entity.id
_entity.type
_entity.pdbx_description
1 polymer ?
#
loop_
_entity_poly.entity_id
_entity_poly.type
_entity_poly.pdbx_seq_one_letter_code
_entity_poly.pdbx_strand_id
1 'polypeptide(L)'
;MSLKRIIFCVLFACVWVSPLLAGEDSWQDTIRNLERRIDILEKKVEEQNRYIIEQETQLKQQKEKITDYESELAFLKKIDTGNQGPVDPQIFQDIKLGAGSTLVIQGANNVNYNGDGHTLNDSRADASYSADITLEKEFKEQDARLFLHLEALDGQGLEDNLTLYSNVNRDAGSSDNRLEVTELWFEKGLFKDGLFLALGKLDPTAYFDQNEIANDETTQFLSRIFRNSPTIEFPDNSAGIHFSYLPLEWLQLSYGVFEGDGDWEEIGDNLFNIGQVTFKTNFFNLAGNYRFLGWNSKVYHTRWQDATSTKDSSYGFGLSFDQKIATAITIFLRYGWQNPKVYNPEIVALGDLNYSLEHSWSAGFQIEGSIWSRPKDVLGLAIGQAVPSRKYKRYTSQISQPKAKSEGHLEMYYRIYLNEHLAISPDFQYIWNAFGKDIDGAKENIFLGGMRAQLDF
;
A
#
# COMPACT_ATOMS: atom_id res chain seq x y z
N MET A 1 45.68 21.55 -23.74
CA MET A 1 45.76 21.70 -25.23
C MET A 1 44.38 21.39 -25.76
N SER A 2 43.68 22.39 -26.30
CA SER A 2 42.23 22.30 -26.61
C SER A 2 41.95 21.29 -27.75
N LEU A 3 40.94 20.47 -27.55
CA LEU A 3 40.43 19.45 -28.49
C LEU A 3 40.19 20.01 -29.92
N LYS A 4 39.91 21.31 -30.05
CA LYS A 4 39.74 22.03 -31.32
C LYS A 4 41.01 22.04 -32.20
N ARG A 5 42.22 21.93 -31.63
CA ARG A 5 43.47 21.87 -32.43
C ARG A 5 43.80 20.49 -32.97
N ILE A 6 43.29 19.43 -32.37
CA ILE A 6 43.52 18.06 -32.83
C ILE A 6 42.58 17.75 -34.02
N ILE A 7 41.33 18.21 -33.97
CA ILE A 7 40.34 18.02 -35.08
C ILE A 7 40.77 18.78 -36.33
N PHE A 8 41.41 19.94 -36.19
CA PHE A 8 41.88 20.73 -37.35
C PHE A 8 43.06 20.10 -38.08
N CYS A 9 43.95 19.41 -37.35
CA CYS A 9 45.11 18.73 -37.97
C CYS A 9 44.74 17.43 -38.72
N VAL A 10 43.68 16.72 -38.28
CA VAL A 10 43.25 15.48 -38.92
C VAL A 10 42.46 15.78 -40.19
N LEU A 11 41.71 16.89 -40.25
CA LEU A 11 41.00 17.32 -41.47
C LEU A 11 41.93 17.86 -42.57
N PHE A 12 43.12 18.42 -42.25
CA PHE A 12 44.05 18.94 -43.22
C PHE A 12 44.92 17.84 -43.89
N ALA A 13 45.08 16.68 -43.24
CA ALA A 13 45.86 15.56 -43.78
C ALA A 13 45.11 14.72 -44.81
N CYS A 14 43.74 14.79 -44.87
CA CYS A 14 42.95 14.02 -45.81
C CYS A 14 42.65 14.72 -47.17
N VAL A 15 43.12 15.96 -47.36
CA VAL A 15 42.81 16.75 -48.58
C VAL A 15 43.82 16.57 -49.71
N TRP A 16 44.94 15.83 -49.50
CA TRP A 16 46.00 15.74 -50.49
C TRP A 16 46.27 14.34 -51.08
N VAL A 17 45.23 13.50 -51.21
CA VAL A 17 45.39 12.29 -52.06
C VAL A 17 44.15 12.07 -52.93
N SER A 18 44.34 12.31 -54.23
CA SER A 18 43.55 11.92 -55.40
C SER A 18 42.49 12.91 -55.91
N PRO A 19 42.85 13.77 -56.89
CA PRO A 19 41.85 14.33 -57.79
C PRO A 19 41.82 13.49 -59.08
N LEU A 20 40.80 12.61 -59.22
CA LEU A 20 40.30 12.18 -60.53
C LEU A 20 39.10 11.26 -60.32
N LEU A 21 37.94 11.71 -60.92
CA LEU A 21 36.69 10.96 -61.05
C LEU A 21 35.67 11.01 -59.88
N ALA A 22 35.29 12.20 -59.44
CA ALA A 22 33.98 12.41 -58.87
C ALA A 22 33.51 13.82 -59.27
N GLY A 23 32.33 13.94 -59.89
CA GLY A 23 31.76 15.22 -60.31
C GLY A 23 31.57 16.18 -59.12
N GLU A 24 31.60 17.48 -59.38
CA GLU A 24 31.47 18.55 -58.37
C GLU A 24 30.27 18.40 -57.45
N ASP A 25 29.19 17.78 -57.89
CA ASP A 25 27.94 17.51 -57.10
C ASP A 25 28.17 16.50 -55.95
N SER A 26 29.08 15.53 -56.13
CA SER A 26 29.37 14.51 -55.11
C SER A 26 30.13 15.09 -53.91
N TRP A 27 30.97 16.08 -54.10
CA TRP A 27 31.70 16.73 -53.00
C TRP A 27 30.81 17.67 -52.20
N GLN A 28 29.87 18.37 -52.83
CA GLN A 28 28.93 19.25 -52.19
C GLN A 28 27.96 18.45 -51.30
N ASP A 29 27.50 17.29 -51.76
CA ASP A 29 26.64 16.40 -50.95
C ASP A 29 27.40 15.78 -49.75
N THR A 30 28.68 15.45 -49.91
CA THR A 30 29.53 14.96 -48.83
C THR A 30 29.73 16.05 -47.76
N ILE A 31 30.00 17.29 -48.17
CA ILE A 31 30.14 18.44 -47.28
C ILE A 31 28.82 18.67 -46.51
N ARG A 32 27.69 18.73 -47.17
CA ARG A 32 26.36 18.88 -46.49
C ARG A 32 26.07 17.76 -45.51
N ASN A 33 26.48 16.53 -45.81
CA ASN A 33 26.30 15.39 -44.88
C ASN A 33 27.20 15.51 -43.67
N LEU A 34 28.44 15.97 -43.84
CA LEU A 34 29.36 16.23 -42.73
C LEU A 34 28.89 17.39 -41.87
N GLU A 35 28.42 18.50 -42.45
CA GLU A 35 27.81 19.61 -41.70
C GLU A 35 26.62 19.16 -40.86
N ARG A 36 25.70 18.37 -41.46
CA ARG A 36 24.57 17.82 -40.71
C ARG A 36 24.98 16.90 -39.56
N ARG A 37 26.03 16.09 -39.78
CA ARG A 37 26.58 15.24 -38.71
C ARG A 37 27.26 16.03 -37.59
N ILE A 38 27.91 17.13 -37.94
CA ILE A 38 28.51 18.05 -36.95
C ILE A 38 27.42 18.70 -36.13
N ASP A 39 26.35 19.23 -36.75
CA ASP A 39 25.19 19.79 -36.03
C ASP A 39 24.54 18.80 -35.05
N ILE A 40 24.40 17.54 -35.48
CA ILE A 40 23.85 16.46 -34.59
C ILE A 40 24.78 16.17 -33.42
N LEU A 41 26.11 16.15 -33.68
CA LEU A 41 27.08 15.90 -32.65
C LEU A 41 27.19 17.07 -31.66
N GLU A 42 27.09 18.30 -32.15
CA GLU A 42 27.07 19.50 -31.27
C GLU A 42 25.85 19.50 -30.36
N LYS A 43 24.66 19.19 -30.90
CA LYS A 43 23.45 19.05 -30.07
C LYS A 43 23.57 17.94 -29.01
N LYS A 44 24.12 16.78 -29.36
CA LYS A 44 24.38 15.71 -28.40
C LYS A 44 25.38 16.10 -27.31
N VAL A 45 26.42 16.84 -27.66
CA VAL A 45 27.38 17.35 -26.68
C VAL A 45 26.74 18.37 -25.75
N GLU A 46 25.85 19.24 -26.26
CA GLU A 46 25.10 20.17 -25.44
C GLU A 46 24.13 19.44 -24.48
N GLU A 47 23.44 18.41 -24.94
CA GLU A 47 22.57 17.58 -24.10
C GLU A 47 23.37 16.86 -23.02
N GLN A 48 24.50 16.24 -23.36
CA GLN A 48 25.36 15.60 -22.38
C GLN A 48 25.93 16.57 -21.36
N ASN A 49 26.31 17.78 -21.79
CA ASN A 49 26.78 18.80 -20.86
C ASN A 49 25.69 19.28 -19.89
N ARG A 50 24.42 19.40 -20.33
CA ARG A 50 23.29 19.70 -19.43
C ARG A 50 23.11 18.59 -18.40
N TYR A 51 23.14 17.33 -18.84
CA TYR A 51 23.03 16.17 -17.96
C TYR A 51 24.16 16.11 -16.92
N ILE A 52 25.41 16.40 -17.32
CA ILE A 52 26.55 16.48 -16.41
C ILE A 52 26.35 17.57 -15.37
N ILE A 53 25.88 18.77 -15.76
CA ILE A 53 25.64 19.89 -14.85
C ILE A 53 24.53 19.52 -13.84
N GLU A 54 23.50 18.82 -14.31
CA GLU A 54 22.42 18.35 -13.44
C GLU A 54 22.93 17.32 -12.43
N GLN A 55 23.71 16.34 -12.85
CA GLN A 55 24.32 15.36 -11.96
C GLN A 55 25.31 16.00 -10.96
N GLU A 56 26.09 16.98 -11.38
CA GLU A 56 27.00 17.71 -10.49
C GLU A 56 26.21 18.49 -9.43
N THR A 57 25.06 19.04 -9.80
CA THR A 57 24.17 19.75 -8.87
C THR A 57 23.55 18.77 -7.84
N GLN A 58 23.08 17.62 -8.29
CA GLN A 58 22.56 16.56 -7.41
C GLN A 58 23.65 16.02 -6.47
N LEU A 59 24.85 15.80 -6.99
CA LEU A 59 25.99 15.34 -6.18
C LEU A 59 26.39 16.36 -5.11
N LYS A 60 26.29 17.67 -5.43
CA LYS A 60 26.54 18.73 -4.48
C LYS A 60 25.50 18.75 -3.36
N GLN A 61 24.22 18.62 -3.71
CA GLN A 61 23.14 18.54 -2.73
C GLN A 61 23.27 17.31 -1.83
N GLN A 62 23.63 16.15 -2.38
CA GLN A 62 23.90 14.96 -1.59
C GLN A 62 25.07 15.13 -0.63
N LYS A 63 26.16 15.78 -1.07
CA LYS A 63 27.30 16.09 -0.20
C LYS A 63 26.93 17.05 0.94
N GLU A 64 26.12 18.06 0.67
CA GLU A 64 25.60 18.96 1.69
C GLU A 64 24.77 18.19 2.74
N LYS A 65 23.85 17.31 2.29
CA LYS A 65 23.09 16.45 3.21
C LYS A 65 23.97 15.50 4.03
N ILE A 66 25.03 14.93 3.44
CA ILE A 66 25.97 14.08 4.17
C ILE A 66 26.69 14.88 5.27
N THR A 67 27.09 16.11 4.97
CA THR A 67 27.74 17.00 5.95
C THR A 67 26.79 17.37 7.09
N ASP A 68 25.52 17.59 6.78
CA ASP A 68 24.48 17.84 7.80
C ASP A 68 24.28 16.61 8.69
N TYR A 69 24.16 15.42 8.12
CA TYR A 69 24.07 14.17 8.89
C TYR A 69 25.32 13.88 9.71
N GLU A 70 26.51 14.18 9.20
CA GLU A 70 27.77 14.06 9.98
C GLU A 70 27.77 15.03 11.17
N SER A 71 27.24 16.24 11.00
CA SER A 71 27.10 17.23 12.09
C SER A 71 26.07 16.80 13.13
N GLU A 72 24.94 16.23 12.71
CA GLU A 72 23.94 15.63 13.59
C GLU A 72 24.49 14.43 14.36
N LEU A 73 25.21 13.55 13.68
CA LEU A 73 25.89 12.40 14.30
C LEU A 73 26.95 12.84 15.30
N ALA A 74 27.70 13.92 15.01
CA ALA A 74 28.66 14.51 15.94
C ALA A 74 27.97 15.18 17.14
N PHE A 75 26.79 15.78 16.93
CA PHE A 75 25.95 16.32 17.98
C PHE A 75 25.37 15.21 18.87
N LEU A 76 24.85 14.15 18.28
CA LEU A 76 24.35 12.95 19.01
C LEU A 76 25.47 12.27 19.81
N LYS A 77 26.68 12.13 19.23
CA LYS A 77 27.86 11.63 19.94
C LYS A 77 28.30 12.56 21.10
N LYS A 78 28.07 13.87 20.99
CA LYS A 78 28.33 14.83 22.07
C LYS A 78 27.29 14.76 23.20
N ILE A 79 26.03 14.43 22.86
CA ILE A 79 24.98 14.17 23.86
C ILE A 79 25.32 12.91 24.65
N ASP A 80 25.85 11.89 23.99
CA ASP A 80 26.25 10.61 24.61
C ASP A 80 27.45 10.77 25.58
N THR A 81 28.29 11.82 25.40
CA THR A 81 29.41 12.11 26.30
C THR A 81 29.11 13.15 27.41
N GLY A 82 27.92 13.75 27.37
CA GLY A 82 27.51 14.82 28.31
C GLY A 82 26.33 14.43 29.20
N ASN A 83 26.62 13.76 30.31
CA ASN A 83 25.75 13.69 31.50
C ASN A 83 24.47 12.84 31.41
N GLN A 84 24.49 11.71 30.71
CA GLN A 84 23.64 10.59 31.05
C GLN A 84 24.48 9.53 31.76
N GLY A 85 24.06 9.16 32.98
CA GLY A 85 24.61 7.97 33.65
C GLY A 85 24.54 6.78 32.67
N PRO A 86 25.34 5.72 32.88
CA PRO A 86 25.38 4.58 31.97
C PRO A 86 23.94 4.13 31.73
N VAL A 87 23.53 4.15 30.44
CA VAL A 87 22.24 3.59 30.03
C VAL A 87 22.24 2.17 30.57
N ASP A 88 21.35 1.88 31.48
CA ASP A 88 21.27 0.58 32.13
C ASP A 88 21.19 -0.48 31.04
N PRO A 89 22.17 -1.41 30.91
CA PRO A 89 22.12 -2.45 29.91
C PRO A 89 20.83 -3.29 29.99
N GLN A 90 20.12 -3.25 31.13
CA GLN A 90 18.83 -3.88 31.28
C GLN A 90 17.72 -3.25 30.43
N ILE A 91 17.90 -1.99 29.96
CA ILE A 91 16.93 -1.36 29.02
C ILE A 91 16.88 -2.11 27.71
N PHE A 92 17.97 -2.71 27.27
CA PHE A 92 18.06 -3.49 26.03
C PHE A 92 17.71 -4.97 26.19
N GLN A 93 17.52 -5.44 27.42
CA GLN A 93 17.05 -6.80 27.65
C GLN A 93 15.56 -6.91 27.26
N ASP A 94 15.16 -8.07 26.74
CA ASP A 94 13.79 -8.35 26.30
C ASP A 94 13.29 -7.47 25.13
N ILE A 95 14.19 -6.90 24.33
CA ILE A 95 13.83 -6.29 23.05
C ILE A 95 13.77 -7.39 21.98
N LYS A 96 12.63 -7.49 21.29
CA LYS A 96 12.46 -8.31 20.11
C LYS A 96 12.64 -7.40 18.88
N LEU A 97 13.52 -7.80 17.98
CA LEU A 97 13.71 -7.15 16.70
C LEU A 97 13.21 -8.10 15.61
N GLY A 98 12.37 -7.60 14.73
CA GLY A 98 11.92 -8.28 13.52
C GLY A 98 12.32 -7.47 12.29
N ALA A 99 12.58 -8.16 11.20
CA ALA A 99 12.78 -7.54 9.89
C ALA A 99 12.06 -8.37 8.83
N GLY A 100 11.36 -7.70 7.92
CA GLY A 100 10.61 -8.31 6.85
C GLY A 100 10.82 -7.57 5.52
N SER A 101 10.51 -8.23 4.43
CA SER A 101 10.39 -7.58 3.13
C SER A 101 9.44 -8.37 2.24
N THR A 102 8.56 -7.67 1.57
CA THR A 102 7.62 -8.22 0.60
C THR A 102 7.90 -7.62 -0.76
N LEU A 103 8.03 -8.45 -1.80
CA LEU A 103 8.11 -8.06 -3.20
C LEU A 103 6.92 -8.64 -3.94
N VAL A 104 6.16 -7.80 -4.62
CA VAL A 104 5.01 -8.22 -5.44
C VAL A 104 5.26 -7.81 -6.89
N ILE A 105 5.12 -8.76 -7.81
CA ILE A 105 5.15 -8.53 -9.26
C ILE A 105 3.83 -9.01 -9.81
N GLN A 106 3.08 -8.14 -10.48
CA GLN A 106 1.77 -8.46 -11.04
C GLN A 106 1.68 -8.04 -12.51
N GLY A 107 0.99 -8.82 -13.31
CA GLY A 107 0.61 -8.48 -14.66
C GLY A 107 -0.90 -8.53 -14.82
N ALA A 108 -1.49 -7.55 -15.50
CA ALA A 108 -2.90 -7.45 -15.80
C ALA A 108 -3.16 -7.27 -17.30
N ASN A 109 -4.29 -7.75 -17.76
CA ASN A 109 -4.84 -7.35 -19.07
C ASN A 109 -6.04 -6.41 -18.85
N ASN A 110 -6.39 -5.66 -19.90
CA ASN A 110 -7.55 -4.78 -19.89
C ASN A 110 -7.53 -3.72 -18.78
N VAL A 111 -6.34 -3.13 -18.53
CA VAL A 111 -6.25 -2.01 -17.58
C VAL A 111 -7.27 -0.93 -17.93
N ASN A 112 -7.88 -0.31 -16.92
CA ASN A 112 -9.03 0.58 -17.10
C ASN A 112 -8.75 2.04 -16.69
N TYR A 113 -7.50 2.38 -16.41
CA TYR A 113 -7.07 3.75 -16.19
C TYR A 113 -6.46 4.32 -17.49
N ASN A 114 -6.81 5.58 -17.83
CA ASN A 114 -6.35 6.29 -19.03
C ASN A 114 -5.71 7.63 -18.64
N GLY A 115 -4.56 7.57 -17.98
CA GLY A 115 -3.73 8.71 -17.58
C GLY A 115 -2.26 8.47 -17.87
N ASP A 116 -1.44 9.50 -17.84
CA ASP A 116 0.02 9.46 -17.91
C ASP A 116 0.63 8.56 -19.02
N GLY A 117 0.01 8.58 -20.23
CA GLY A 117 0.49 7.80 -21.38
C GLY A 117 0.03 6.34 -21.40
N HIS A 118 -0.87 5.95 -20.52
CA HIS A 118 -1.55 4.65 -20.57
C HIS A 118 -2.73 4.68 -21.52
N THR A 119 -3.04 3.54 -22.12
CA THR A 119 -4.21 3.35 -22.96
C THR A 119 -5.15 2.34 -22.33
N LEU A 120 -6.45 2.63 -22.41
CA LEU A 120 -7.49 1.71 -21.97
C LEU A 120 -7.35 0.34 -22.63
N ASN A 121 -7.61 -0.73 -21.87
CA ASN A 121 -7.62 -2.11 -22.32
C ASN A 121 -6.26 -2.70 -22.73
N ASP A 122 -5.17 -2.01 -22.44
CA ASP A 122 -3.82 -2.56 -22.61
C ASP A 122 -3.51 -3.64 -21.55
N SER A 123 -2.39 -4.31 -21.77
CA SER A 123 -1.77 -5.18 -20.77
C SER A 123 -0.61 -4.46 -20.11
N ARG A 124 -0.50 -4.58 -18.80
CA ARG A 124 0.57 -3.97 -17.99
C ARG A 124 1.17 -4.99 -17.02
N ALA A 125 2.42 -4.75 -16.64
CA ALA A 125 3.09 -5.51 -15.61
C ALA A 125 3.96 -4.55 -14.80
N ASP A 126 3.74 -4.53 -13.49
CA ASP A 126 4.42 -3.63 -12.56
C ASP A 126 4.77 -4.37 -11.27
N ALA A 127 5.60 -3.75 -10.46
CA ALA A 127 6.06 -4.30 -9.19
C ALA A 127 5.96 -3.26 -8.08
N SER A 128 5.86 -3.76 -6.84
CA SER A 128 6.00 -2.99 -5.61
C SER A 128 6.84 -3.78 -4.62
N TYR A 129 7.44 -3.11 -3.66
CA TYR A 129 8.03 -3.76 -2.51
C TYR A 129 7.80 -2.96 -1.23
N SER A 130 7.79 -3.70 -0.10
CA SER A 130 7.87 -3.16 1.25
C SER A 130 9.06 -3.75 1.98
N ALA A 131 9.59 -2.99 2.93
CA ALA A 131 10.64 -3.43 3.84
C ALA A 131 10.31 -2.91 5.24
N ASP A 132 10.26 -3.83 6.21
CA ASP A 132 9.76 -3.61 7.55
C ASP A 132 10.84 -3.86 8.58
N ILE A 133 10.87 -3.01 9.61
CA ILE A 133 11.65 -3.23 10.83
C ILE A 133 10.71 -3.01 12.01
N THR A 134 10.56 -4.03 12.83
CA THR A 134 9.77 -3.94 14.06
C THR A 134 10.66 -4.05 15.29
N LEU A 135 10.32 -3.27 16.31
CA LEU A 135 10.95 -3.33 17.62
C LEU A 135 9.86 -3.40 18.68
N GLU A 136 9.89 -4.46 19.46
CA GLU A 136 8.99 -4.64 20.59
C GLU A 136 9.78 -4.73 21.90
N LYS A 137 9.39 -3.93 22.90
CA LYS A 137 9.93 -3.99 24.24
C LYS A 137 8.82 -4.35 25.22
N GLU A 138 8.96 -5.50 25.89
CA GLU A 138 8.08 -5.91 26.97
C GLU A 138 8.61 -5.42 28.33
N PHE A 139 7.72 -4.85 29.14
CA PHE A 139 7.93 -4.48 30.54
C PHE A 139 7.10 -5.42 31.41
N LYS A 140 7.60 -6.64 31.63
CA LYS A 140 6.86 -7.74 32.29
C LYS A 140 6.35 -7.40 33.67
N GLU A 141 7.16 -6.71 34.48
CA GLU A 141 6.78 -6.31 35.87
C GLU A 141 5.67 -5.25 35.88
N GLN A 142 5.61 -4.42 34.81
CA GLN A 142 4.64 -3.36 34.66
C GLN A 142 3.41 -3.81 33.88
N ASP A 143 3.40 -5.02 33.29
CA ASP A 143 2.41 -5.48 32.34
C ASP A 143 2.19 -4.45 31.24
N ALA A 144 3.29 -4.10 30.57
CA ALA A 144 3.30 -3.05 29.56
C ALA A 144 4.18 -3.42 28.36
N ARG A 145 3.92 -2.81 27.22
CA ARG A 145 4.61 -3.05 25.95
C ARG A 145 4.78 -1.74 25.18
N LEU A 146 5.97 -1.55 24.62
CA LEU A 146 6.27 -0.51 23.65
C LEU A 146 6.53 -1.17 22.29
N PHE A 147 5.95 -0.63 21.25
CA PHE A 147 6.12 -1.11 19.89
C PHE A 147 6.49 0.03 18.95
N LEU A 148 7.42 -0.24 18.05
CA LEU A 148 7.83 0.62 16.95
C LEU A 148 7.83 -0.21 15.67
N HIS A 149 7.18 0.31 14.63
CA HIS A 149 7.24 -0.22 13.27
C HIS A 149 7.77 0.86 12.33
N LEU A 150 8.83 0.52 11.63
CA LEU A 150 9.42 1.31 10.58
C LEU A 150 9.22 0.60 9.26
N GLU A 151 8.76 1.30 8.24
CA GLU A 151 8.48 0.75 6.93
C GLU A 151 9.04 1.65 5.83
N ALA A 152 9.53 1.05 4.77
CA ALA A 152 9.88 1.70 3.52
C ALA A 152 9.18 1.00 2.36
N LEU A 153 8.47 1.77 1.55
CA LEU A 153 7.68 1.30 0.41
C LEU A 153 8.18 1.95 -0.88
N ASP A 154 8.15 1.19 -1.99
CA ASP A 154 8.29 1.78 -3.32
C ASP A 154 7.56 0.94 -4.37
N GLY A 155 7.07 1.64 -5.40
CA GLY A 155 6.29 1.09 -6.48
C GLY A 155 4.80 0.96 -6.14
N GLN A 156 3.96 1.67 -6.90
CA GLN A 156 2.50 1.57 -6.81
C GLN A 156 1.98 0.25 -7.41
N GLY A 157 2.85 -0.53 -8.05
CA GLY A 157 2.42 -1.73 -8.75
C GLY A 157 1.35 -1.43 -9.79
N LEU A 158 0.35 -2.30 -9.89
CA LEU A 158 -0.78 -2.10 -10.82
C LEU A 158 -1.82 -1.09 -10.31
N GLU A 159 -1.73 -0.58 -9.09
CA GLU A 159 -2.69 0.39 -8.54
C GLU A 159 -2.77 1.66 -9.39
N ASP A 160 -1.65 2.13 -9.96
CA ASP A 160 -1.62 3.29 -10.87
C ASP A 160 -2.27 3.02 -12.24
N ASN A 161 -2.51 1.77 -12.58
CA ASN A 161 -3.05 1.34 -13.86
C ASN A 161 -4.53 0.93 -13.80
N LEU A 162 -5.08 0.88 -12.60
CA LEU A 162 -6.41 0.36 -12.35
C LEU A 162 -7.27 1.37 -11.56
N THR A 163 -8.50 1.53 -11.99
CA THR A 163 -9.54 2.25 -11.26
C THR A 163 -10.56 1.24 -10.76
N LEU A 164 -10.62 1.02 -9.45
CA LEU A 164 -11.44 -0.01 -8.81
C LEU A 164 -12.13 0.54 -7.57
N TYR A 165 -13.21 -0.08 -7.12
CA TYR A 165 -13.81 0.19 -5.80
C TYR A 165 -13.01 -0.44 -4.65
N SER A 166 -12.20 -1.42 -4.95
CA SER A 166 -11.21 -2.01 -4.07
C SER A 166 -9.86 -1.99 -4.81
N ASN A 167 -8.78 -2.45 -4.20
CA ASN A 167 -7.48 -2.56 -4.87
C ASN A 167 -7.12 -4.02 -5.17
N VAL A 168 -5.99 -4.27 -5.81
CA VAL A 168 -5.47 -5.60 -6.17
C VAL A 168 -4.23 -5.98 -5.37
N ASN A 169 -3.57 -4.98 -4.77
CA ASN A 169 -2.39 -5.16 -3.92
C ASN A 169 -2.39 -4.12 -2.80
N ARG A 170 -2.77 -4.51 -1.59
CA ARG A 170 -2.84 -3.61 -0.43
C ARG A 170 -1.45 -3.25 0.12
N ASP A 171 -0.43 -4.04 -0.20
CA ASP A 171 0.99 -3.78 0.14
C ASP A 171 1.65 -2.74 -0.80
N ALA A 172 1.00 -2.37 -1.90
CA ALA A 172 1.53 -1.38 -2.82
C ALA A 172 1.40 0.04 -2.27
N GLY A 173 2.47 0.79 -2.39
CA GLY A 173 2.53 2.18 -1.94
C GLY A 173 3.89 2.78 -2.23
N SER A 174 4.07 4.08 -1.99
CA SER A 174 5.36 4.73 -2.14
C SER A 174 5.64 5.72 -1.01
N SER A 175 6.75 5.50 -0.34
CA SER A 175 7.38 6.44 0.57
C SER A 175 8.62 7.10 -0.05
N ASP A 176 8.80 7.00 -1.38
CA ASP A 176 10.01 7.45 -2.09
C ASP A 176 11.28 6.80 -1.51
N ASN A 177 11.21 5.53 -1.12
CA ASN A 177 12.28 4.79 -0.41
C ASN A 177 12.68 5.40 0.94
N ARG A 178 11.85 6.25 1.56
CA ARG A 178 12.10 6.77 2.90
C ARG A 178 11.62 5.78 3.94
N LEU A 179 12.38 5.66 5.00
CA LEU A 179 11.97 4.89 6.17
C LEU A 179 11.01 5.75 7.01
N GLU A 180 9.78 5.30 7.14
CA GLU A 180 8.73 6.01 7.86
C GLU A 180 8.33 5.26 9.14
N VAL A 181 7.97 6.01 10.17
CA VAL A 181 7.36 5.42 11.38
C VAL A 181 5.89 5.16 11.07
N THR A 182 5.52 3.92 10.80
CA THR A 182 4.14 3.53 10.52
C THR A 182 3.35 3.29 11.81
N GLU A 183 3.99 2.74 12.84
CA GLU A 183 3.41 2.63 14.17
C GLU A 183 4.41 2.99 15.26
N LEU A 184 3.93 3.66 16.33
CA LEU A 184 4.66 3.89 17.57
C LEU A 184 3.67 4.01 18.71
N TRP A 185 3.56 2.97 19.53
CA TRP A 185 2.56 2.96 20.57
C TRP A 185 3.04 2.27 21.86
N PHE A 186 2.38 2.65 22.94
CA PHE A 186 2.54 2.05 24.26
C PHE A 186 1.23 1.37 24.66
N GLU A 187 1.32 0.12 25.12
CA GLU A 187 0.19 -0.63 25.65
C GLU A 187 0.42 -0.96 27.11
N LYS A 188 -0.63 -0.90 27.90
CA LYS A 188 -0.65 -1.19 29.33
C LYS A 188 -1.79 -2.11 29.69
N GLY A 189 -1.49 -3.25 30.30
CA GLY A 189 -2.45 -4.10 30.98
C GLY A 189 -2.91 -3.46 32.30
N LEU A 190 -4.20 -3.47 32.53
CA LEU A 190 -4.85 -2.96 33.72
C LEU A 190 -5.72 -4.07 34.33
N PHE A 191 -5.89 -4.06 35.64
CA PHE A 191 -6.76 -5.00 36.38
C PHE A 191 -6.45 -6.50 36.14
N LYS A 192 -5.18 -6.89 36.17
CA LYS A 192 -4.70 -8.28 36.01
C LYS A 192 -5.23 -8.90 34.72
N ASP A 193 -4.81 -8.36 33.59
CA ASP A 193 -5.03 -8.84 32.22
C ASP A 193 -6.49 -8.75 31.73
N GLY A 194 -7.38 -8.10 32.48
CA GLY A 194 -8.76 -7.92 32.07
C GLY A 194 -9.01 -6.75 31.13
N LEU A 195 -8.20 -5.71 31.21
CA LEU A 195 -8.33 -4.49 30.40
C LEU A 195 -6.96 -4.07 29.87
N PHE A 196 -6.88 -3.81 28.57
CA PHE A 196 -5.70 -3.29 27.89
C PHE A 196 -6.01 -1.90 27.33
N LEU A 197 -5.03 -1.02 27.46
CA LEU A 197 -5.06 0.32 26.90
C LEU A 197 -3.81 0.54 26.04
N ALA A 198 -3.99 0.78 24.76
CA ALA A 198 -2.93 1.21 23.85
C ALA A 198 -3.13 2.67 23.44
N LEU A 199 -2.04 3.41 23.31
CA LEU A 199 -2.04 4.80 22.89
C LEU A 199 -0.78 5.12 22.07
N GLY A 200 -0.92 5.97 21.04
CA GLY A 200 0.18 6.37 20.17
C GLY A 200 -0.25 6.48 18.72
N LYS A 201 0.70 6.28 17.80
CA LYS A 201 0.42 6.07 16.38
C LYS A 201 0.03 4.61 16.17
N LEU A 202 -1.23 4.36 15.90
CA LEU A 202 -1.83 3.03 15.83
C LEU A 202 -2.35 2.74 14.42
N ASP A 203 -2.22 1.48 13.98
CA ASP A 203 -3.00 0.94 12.86
C ASP A 203 -4.38 0.48 13.36
N PRO A 204 -5.49 1.16 13.02
CA PRO A 204 -6.81 0.72 13.47
C PRO A 204 -7.19 -0.65 12.92
N THR A 205 -6.65 -1.08 11.78
CA THR A 205 -6.94 -2.38 11.17
C THR A 205 -6.28 -3.54 11.90
N ALA A 206 -5.24 -3.27 12.70
CA ALA A 206 -4.62 -4.25 13.58
C ALA A 206 -5.53 -4.66 14.76
N TYR A 207 -6.52 -3.84 15.11
CA TYR A 207 -7.42 -4.07 16.25
C TYR A 207 -8.84 -4.42 15.85
N PHE A 208 -9.30 -3.94 14.68
CA PHE A 208 -10.70 -4.04 14.23
C PHE A 208 -10.81 -4.70 12.86
N ASP A 209 -11.96 -5.32 12.58
CA ASP A 209 -12.25 -6.08 11.36
C ASP A 209 -11.25 -7.20 11.06
N GLN A 210 -10.55 -7.68 12.09
CA GLN A 210 -9.59 -8.76 11.98
C GLN A 210 -10.22 -10.05 11.47
N ASN A 211 -9.39 -10.92 10.89
CA ASN A 211 -9.77 -12.26 10.44
C ASN A 211 -8.55 -13.18 10.48
N GLU A 212 -8.73 -14.44 10.85
CA GLU A 212 -7.63 -15.38 10.99
C GLU A 212 -6.90 -15.68 9.68
N ILE A 213 -7.63 -15.72 8.56
CA ILE A 213 -7.10 -16.15 7.26
C ILE A 213 -7.24 -15.09 6.15
N ALA A 214 -7.70 -13.91 6.49
CA ALA A 214 -7.97 -12.83 5.53
C ALA A 214 -7.75 -11.46 6.19
N ASN A 215 -6.50 -11.16 6.61
CA ASN A 215 -6.15 -9.95 7.34
C ASN A 215 -4.73 -9.42 7.07
N ASP A 216 -3.94 -10.12 6.27
CA ASP A 216 -2.52 -9.81 6.07
C ASP A 216 -2.17 -9.94 4.58
N GLU A 217 -1.92 -8.83 3.93
CA GLU A 217 -1.56 -8.74 2.51
C GLU A 217 -0.18 -9.29 2.19
N THR A 218 0.70 -9.42 3.18
CA THR A 218 2.04 -9.96 2.96
C THR A 218 2.05 -11.49 2.94
N THR A 219 1.09 -12.13 3.60
CA THR A 219 1.05 -13.59 3.77
C THR A 219 -0.24 -14.26 3.28
N GLN A 220 -1.32 -13.51 3.15
CA GLN A 220 -2.65 -14.01 2.79
C GLN A 220 -3.12 -13.37 1.47
N PHE A 221 -4.34 -12.87 1.39
CA PHE A 221 -4.88 -12.22 0.19
C PHE A 221 -4.28 -10.83 -0.02
N LEU A 222 -3.92 -10.49 -1.25
CA LEU A 222 -3.38 -9.18 -1.64
C LEU A 222 -4.46 -8.08 -1.69
N SER A 223 -5.64 -8.42 -2.20
CA SER A 223 -6.70 -7.44 -2.43
C SER A 223 -7.37 -6.99 -1.13
N ARG A 224 -7.56 -5.66 -1.01
CA ARG A 224 -8.20 -5.02 0.16
C ARG A 224 -9.56 -5.61 0.50
N ILE A 225 -10.39 -6.00 -0.48
CA ILE A 225 -11.73 -6.53 -0.22
C ILE A 225 -11.74 -7.82 0.62
N PHE A 226 -10.60 -8.54 0.62
CA PHE A 226 -10.41 -9.73 1.45
C PHE A 226 -9.69 -9.41 2.76
N ARG A 227 -8.81 -8.40 2.77
CA ARG A 227 -8.07 -7.99 3.97
C ARG A 227 -8.95 -7.25 4.97
N ASN A 228 -9.72 -6.27 4.49
CA ASN A 228 -10.67 -5.50 5.30
C ASN A 228 -11.93 -5.17 4.47
N SER A 229 -13.01 -4.86 5.15
CA SER A 229 -14.21 -4.38 4.48
C SER A 229 -13.99 -2.99 3.87
N PRO A 230 -14.12 -2.81 2.55
CA PRO A 230 -13.99 -1.48 1.93
C PRO A 230 -15.12 -0.50 2.29
N THR A 231 -16.13 -0.94 3.03
CA THR A 231 -17.18 -0.08 3.60
C THR A 231 -16.89 0.37 5.03
N ILE A 232 -15.70 0.14 5.54
CA ILE A 232 -15.20 0.74 6.78
C ILE A 232 -14.16 1.78 6.37
N GLU A 233 -14.41 3.03 6.72
CA GLU A 233 -13.52 4.14 6.38
C GLU A 233 -12.39 4.27 7.40
N PHE A 234 -11.58 3.21 7.54
CA PHE A 234 -10.42 3.26 8.39
C PHE A 234 -9.52 4.43 8.00
N PRO A 235 -9.14 5.30 8.96
CA PRO A 235 -8.07 6.27 8.71
C PRO A 235 -6.74 5.56 8.51
N ASP A 236 -5.78 6.26 7.96
CA ASP A 236 -4.39 5.85 7.97
C ASP A 236 -3.86 5.75 9.40
N ASN A 237 -2.71 5.13 9.60
CA ASN A 237 -2.09 5.01 10.91
C ASN A 237 -1.89 6.38 11.54
N SER A 238 -2.60 6.67 12.61
CA SER A 238 -2.73 8.01 13.19
C SER A 238 -2.70 8.00 14.72
N ALA A 239 -2.76 9.19 15.29
CA ALA A 239 -2.91 9.33 16.73
C ALA A 239 -4.20 8.66 17.20
N GLY A 240 -4.09 7.76 18.16
CA GLY A 240 -5.25 6.99 18.62
C GLY A 240 -5.13 6.40 20.01
N ILE A 241 -6.28 5.96 20.48
CA ILE A 241 -6.41 5.22 21.74
C ILE A 241 -7.28 4.00 21.47
N HIS A 242 -6.80 2.84 21.90
CA HIS A 242 -7.53 1.57 21.82
C HIS A 242 -7.71 0.97 23.22
N PHE A 243 -8.93 0.55 23.51
CA PHE A 243 -9.29 -0.21 24.70
C PHE A 243 -9.73 -1.61 24.33
N SER A 244 -9.24 -2.62 25.02
CA SER A 244 -9.69 -4.00 24.89
C SER A 244 -10.00 -4.55 26.28
N TYR A 245 -11.22 -5.06 26.45
CA TYR A 245 -11.68 -5.67 27.71
C TYR A 245 -12.12 -7.12 27.48
N LEU A 246 -11.56 -8.04 28.26
CA LEU A 246 -11.84 -9.47 28.23
C LEU A 246 -12.60 -9.90 29.49
N PRO A 247 -13.91 -9.63 29.60
CA PRO A 247 -14.68 -10.03 30.77
C PRO A 247 -14.78 -11.55 30.96
N LEU A 248 -14.67 -12.30 29.86
CA LEU A 248 -14.71 -13.76 29.80
C LEU A 248 -13.76 -14.25 28.71
N GLU A 249 -13.22 -15.45 28.81
CA GLU A 249 -12.29 -16.03 27.84
C GLU A 249 -12.87 -16.07 26.40
N TRP A 250 -14.17 -16.20 26.28
CA TRP A 250 -14.89 -16.27 25.01
C TRP A 250 -15.48 -14.93 24.54
N LEU A 251 -15.34 -13.84 25.33
CA LEU A 251 -15.91 -12.53 25.00
C LEU A 251 -14.84 -11.44 25.13
N GLN A 252 -14.63 -10.70 24.04
CA GLN A 252 -13.79 -9.52 24.00
C GLN A 252 -14.61 -8.31 23.54
N LEU A 253 -14.47 -7.21 24.25
CA LEU A 253 -15.03 -5.91 23.88
C LEU A 253 -13.89 -4.97 23.54
N SER A 254 -13.93 -4.35 22.38
CA SER A 254 -12.90 -3.40 21.92
C SER A 254 -13.55 -2.07 21.56
N TYR A 255 -12.85 -0.97 21.85
CA TYR A 255 -13.26 0.37 21.43
C TYR A 255 -12.02 1.18 21.09
N GLY A 256 -12.08 1.89 19.94
CA GLY A 256 -11.01 2.74 19.44
C GLY A 256 -11.50 4.14 19.09
N VAL A 257 -10.64 5.11 19.34
CA VAL A 257 -10.79 6.49 18.91
C VAL A 257 -9.48 6.87 18.22
N PHE A 258 -9.57 7.31 16.97
CA PHE A 258 -8.43 7.67 16.13
C PHE A 258 -8.68 9.04 15.51
N GLU A 259 -7.62 9.77 15.26
CA GLU A 259 -7.67 10.92 14.39
C GLU A 259 -7.99 10.43 12.97
N GLY A 260 -8.98 11.04 12.31
CA GLY A 260 -9.57 10.49 11.11
C GLY A 260 -8.98 11.02 9.80
N ASP A 261 -8.30 12.16 9.81
CA ASP A 261 -7.65 12.78 8.66
C ASP A 261 -6.11 12.65 8.66
N GLY A 262 -5.51 12.15 9.74
CA GLY A 262 -4.11 11.76 9.79
C GLY A 262 -3.11 12.90 9.75
N ASP A 263 -3.54 14.14 9.95
CA ASP A 263 -2.68 15.33 9.80
C ASP A 263 -1.88 15.69 11.07
N TRP A 264 -2.20 15.08 12.23
CA TRP A 264 -1.60 15.32 13.55
C TRP A 264 -1.82 16.74 14.09
N GLU A 265 -2.72 17.49 13.46
CA GLU A 265 -3.12 18.83 13.89
C GLU A 265 -4.50 18.75 14.58
N GLU A 266 -4.78 19.61 15.56
CA GLU A 266 -6.08 19.68 16.23
C GLU A 266 -6.67 18.30 16.65
N ILE A 267 -5.86 17.43 17.28
CA ILE A 267 -6.14 16.01 17.65
C ILE A 267 -7.48 15.79 18.38
N GLY A 268 -8.50 16.40 18.15
CA GLY A 268 -9.79 16.27 18.81
C GLY A 268 -10.94 16.49 17.86
N ASP A 269 -10.67 16.97 16.70
CA ASP A 269 -11.61 17.08 15.60
C ASP A 269 -11.56 15.84 14.69
N ASN A 270 -12.36 15.77 13.67
CA ASN A 270 -12.37 14.72 12.65
C ASN A 270 -12.23 13.27 13.15
N LEU A 271 -12.67 12.98 14.37
CA LEU A 271 -12.46 11.70 15.04
C LEU A 271 -13.17 10.54 14.32
N PHE A 272 -12.44 9.46 14.12
CA PHE A 272 -12.96 8.14 13.78
C PHE A 272 -13.15 7.32 15.06
N ASN A 273 -14.35 6.80 15.28
CA ASN A 273 -14.69 5.98 16.42
C ASN A 273 -15.17 4.62 15.96
N ILE A 274 -14.72 3.55 16.62
CA ILE A 274 -15.10 2.18 16.28
C ILE A 274 -15.23 1.34 17.55
N GLY A 275 -16.28 0.53 17.61
CA GLY A 275 -16.49 -0.44 18.67
C GLY A 275 -16.70 -1.84 18.09
N GLN A 276 -16.16 -2.86 18.75
CA GLN A 276 -16.26 -4.25 18.31
C GLN A 276 -16.55 -5.18 19.48
N VAL A 277 -17.45 -6.14 19.25
CA VAL A 277 -17.69 -7.29 20.13
C VAL A 277 -17.20 -8.53 19.42
N THR A 278 -16.32 -9.28 20.04
CA THR A 278 -15.77 -10.54 19.52
C THR A 278 -16.19 -11.71 20.40
N PHE A 279 -16.84 -12.69 19.79
CA PHE A 279 -17.13 -13.98 20.40
C PHE A 279 -16.11 -15.02 19.90
N LYS A 280 -15.28 -15.51 20.80
CA LYS A 280 -14.32 -16.60 20.56
C LYS A 280 -15.05 -17.92 20.84
N THR A 281 -15.10 -18.79 19.88
CA THR A 281 -15.85 -20.05 19.96
C THR A 281 -14.93 -21.25 19.80
N ASN A 282 -15.37 -22.37 20.27
CA ASN A 282 -14.67 -23.64 20.12
C ASN A 282 -15.69 -24.75 19.80
N PHE A 283 -16.22 -24.73 18.58
CA PHE A 283 -17.18 -25.72 18.13
C PHE A 283 -16.47 -27.03 17.73
N PHE A 284 -16.80 -28.13 18.39
CA PHE A 284 -16.20 -29.44 18.15
C PHE A 284 -14.65 -29.45 18.29
N ASN A 285 -14.11 -28.67 19.22
CA ASN A 285 -12.67 -28.42 19.39
C ASN A 285 -12.00 -27.71 18.19
N LEU A 286 -12.77 -26.98 17.41
CA LEU A 286 -12.33 -26.17 16.29
C LEU A 286 -12.59 -24.69 16.59
N ALA A 287 -11.51 -23.90 16.62
CA ALA A 287 -11.58 -22.47 16.98
C ALA A 287 -12.33 -21.65 15.92
N GLY A 288 -13.01 -20.61 16.37
CA GLY A 288 -13.66 -19.64 15.50
C GLY A 288 -13.84 -18.31 16.21
N ASN A 289 -13.89 -17.23 15.44
CA ASN A 289 -14.11 -15.88 15.94
C ASN A 289 -15.27 -15.23 15.17
N TYR A 290 -16.18 -14.61 15.91
CA TYR A 290 -17.34 -13.92 15.35
C TYR A 290 -17.33 -12.48 15.87
N ARG A 291 -17.01 -11.52 14.97
CA ARG A 291 -16.81 -10.12 15.27
C ARG A 291 -17.96 -9.29 14.70
N PHE A 292 -18.52 -8.43 15.54
CA PHE A 292 -19.57 -7.47 15.20
C PHE A 292 -19.05 -6.10 15.56
N LEU A 293 -19.00 -5.20 14.60
CA LEU A 293 -18.47 -3.85 14.79
C LEU A 293 -19.41 -2.77 14.30
N GLY A 294 -19.29 -1.58 14.89
CA GLY A 294 -19.94 -0.37 14.46
C GLY A 294 -18.95 0.79 14.51
N TRP A 295 -19.03 1.69 13.55
CA TRP A 295 -18.09 2.82 13.44
C TRP A 295 -18.80 4.11 13.04
N ASN A 296 -18.18 5.25 13.35
CA ASN A 296 -18.51 6.53 12.79
C ASN A 296 -17.25 7.37 12.54
N SER A 297 -17.28 8.14 11.44
CA SER A 297 -16.25 9.09 11.06
C SER A 297 -16.84 10.50 11.08
N LYS A 298 -16.13 11.44 11.73
CA LYS A 298 -16.46 12.87 11.71
C LYS A 298 -15.66 13.65 10.69
N VAL A 299 -14.77 13.00 9.93
CA VAL A 299 -14.14 13.60 8.74
C VAL A 299 -15.20 14.15 7.82
N TYR A 300 -14.92 15.24 7.15
CA TYR A 300 -15.90 15.92 6.32
C TYR A 300 -16.32 15.12 5.11
N HIS A 301 -17.62 14.84 5.01
CA HIS A 301 -18.25 14.12 3.90
C HIS A 301 -19.17 15.06 3.12
N THR A 302 -19.25 14.83 1.82
CA THR A 302 -20.14 15.56 0.92
C THR A 302 -21.41 14.73 0.64
N ARG A 303 -22.55 15.39 0.59
CA ARG A 303 -23.83 14.75 0.23
C ARG A 303 -23.99 14.60 -1.27
N TRP A 304 -24.39 13.42 -1.70
CA TRP A 304 -24.74 13.16 -3.11
C TRP A 304 -25.86 14.04 -3.67
N GLN A 305 -26.81 14.43 -2.85
CA GLN A 305 -27.99 15.21 -3.28
C GLN A 305 -27.84 16.71 -3.05
N ASP A 306 -26.81 17.13 -2.34
CA ASP A 306 -26.55 18.52 -2.00
C ASP A 306 -25.04 18.70 -1.86
N ALA A 307 -24.35 18.96 -2.96
CA ALA A 307 -22.91 19.16 -3.01
C ALA A 307 -22.43 20.41 -2.21
N THR A 308 -23.35 21.26 -1.74
CA THR A 308 -23.02 22.38 -0.85
C THR A 308 -22.93 21.94 0.62
N SER A 309 -23.47 20.78 0.96
CA SER A 309 -23.36 20.18 2.30
C SER A 309 -22.11 19.29 2.34
N THR A 310 -20.97 19.90 2.72
CA THR A 310 -19.63 19.28 2.72
C THR A 310 -19.13 18.91 4.10
N LYS A 311 -19.94 19.09 5.16
CA LYS A 311 -19.56 18.84 6.56
C LYS A 311 -20.43 17.80 7.25
N ASP A 312 -20.86 16.79 6.47
CA ASP A 312 -21.57 15.66 7.05
C ASP A 312 -20.58 14.62 7.63
N SER A 313 -21.10 13.70 8.43
CA SER A 313 -20.37 12.56 8.96
C SER A 313 -20.85 11.27 8.31
N SER A 314 -20.00 10.24 8.31
CA SER A 314 -20.37 8.90 7.89
C SER A 314 -20.42 7.93 9.08
N TYR A 315 -21.10 6.80 8.89
CA TYR A 315 -21.17 5.72 9.87
C TYR A 315 -21.54 4.41 9.19
N GLY A 316 -21.22 3.32 9.84
CA GLY A 316 -21.50 2.00 9.32
C GLY A 316 -21.37 0.91 10.36
N PHE A 317 -21.54 -0.32 9.89
CA PHE A 317 -21.27 -1.51 10.70
C PHE A 317 -20.63 -2.60 9.84
N GLY A 318 -19.98 -3.55 10.51
CA GLY A 318 -19.30 -4.68 9.87
C GLY A 318 -19.44 -5.96 10.66
N LEU A 319 -19.27 -7.06 9.96
CA LEU A 319 -19.19 -8.43 10.47
C LEU A 319 -17.93 -9.07 9.91
N SER A 320 -17.12 -9.72 10.74
CA SER A 320 -15.97 -10.49 10.32
C SER A 320 -15.95 -11.82 11.08
N PHE A 321 -16.13 -12.92 10.37
CA PHE A 321 -16.23 -14.26 10.92
C PHE A 321 -15.14 -15.14 10.33
N ASP A 322 -14.50 -15.92 11.17
CA ASP A 322 -13.64 -17.04 10.77
C ASP A 322 -13.97 -18.25 11.61
N GLN A 323 -13.92 -19.43 11.00
CA GLN A 323 -14.23 -20.70 11.66
C GLN A 323 -13.38 -21.81 11.05
N LYS A 324 -12.60 -22.46 11.88
CA LYS A 324 -11.95 -23.73 11.52
C LYS A 324 -13.02 -24.81 11.44
N ILE A 325 -13.18 -25.44 10.27
CA ILE A 325 -14.20 -26.48 10.01
C ILE A 325 -13.59 -27.88 9.93
N ALA A 326 -12.27 -27.97 9.75
CA ALA A 326 -11.49 -29.18 9.84
C ALA A 326 -10.08 -28.81 10.34
N THR A 327 -9.27 -29.79 10.69
CA THR A 327 -7.91 -29.55 11.19
C THR A 327 -7.07 -28.67 10.27
N ALA A 328 -7.25 -28.80 8.95
CA ALA A 328 -6.50 -28.08 7.94
C ALA A 328 -7.35 -27.08 7.14
N ILE A 329 -8.61 -26.86 7.47
CA ILE A 329 -9.51 -25.99 6.66
C ILE A 329 -10.16 -24.95 7.57
N THR A 330 -9.94 -23.69 7.25
CA THR A 330 -10.59 -22.53 7.85
C THR A 330 -11.39 -21.80 6.79
N ILE A 331 -12.59 -21.35 7.13
CA ILE A 331 -13.45 -20.51 6.27
C ILE A 331 -13.59 -19.14 6.88
N PHE A 332 -13.84 -18.15 6.04
CA PHE A 332 -14.19 -16.80 6.50
C PHE A 332 -15.39 -16.24 5.76
N LEU A 333 -16.03 -15.27 6.40
CA LEU A 333 -17.07 -14.42 5.83
C LEU A 333 -16.94 -13.02 6.42
N ARG A 334 -16.97 -12.01 5.56
CA ARG A 334 -16.98 -10.60 5.96
C ARG A 334 -18.16 -9.89 5.27
N TYR A 335 -18.78 -8.96 5.97
CA TYR A 335 -19.81 -8.10 5.44
C TYR A 335 -19.69 -6.72 6.06
N GLY A 336 -19.93 -5.68 5.27
CA GLY A 336 -19.99 -4.31 5.74
C GLY A 336 -21.09 -3.52 5.07
N TRP A 337 -21.57 -2.52 5.80
CA TRP A 337 -22.52 -1.52 5.34
C TRP A 337 -22.13 -0.15 5.83
N GLN A 338 -22.25 0.86 4.96
CA GLN A 338 -22.04 2.26 5.32
C GLN A 338 -23.16 3.16 4.82
N ASN A 339 -23.22 4.37 5.38
CA ASN A 339 -24.21 5.40 5.05
C ASN A 339 -24.17 5.76 3.55
N PRO A 340 -25.22 5.44 2.76
CA PRO A 340 -25.20 5.66 1.31
C PRO A 340 -25.42 7.12 0.90
N LYS A 341 -25.63 8.05 1.83
CA LYS A 341 -26.04 9.43 1.52
C LYS A 341 -24.87 10.34 1.22
N VAL A 342 -23.69 9.96 1.67
CA VAL A 342 -22.46 10.77 1.62
C VAL A 342 -21.33 10.02 0.94
N TYR A 343 -20.30 10.76 0.56
CA TYR A 343 -19.00 10.22 0.16
C TYR A 343 -17.89 11.04 0.81
N ASN A 344 -16.76 10.40 1.08
CA ASN A 344 -15.56 11.06 1.54
C ASN A 344 -14.70 11.47 0.32
N PRO A 345 -14.54 12.76 0.00
CA PRO A 345 -13.76 13.20 -1.16
C PRO A 345 -12.27 12.86 -1.05
N GLU A 346 -11.72 12.67 0.14
CA GLU A 346 -10.31 12.36 0.35
C GLU A 346 -10.00 10.88 0.10
N ILE A 347 -10.88 9.96 0.52
CA ILE A 347 -10.72 8.51 0.27
C ILE A 347 -11.00 8.17 -1.20
N VAL A 348 -11.82 8.98 -1.88
CA VAL A 348 -12.35 8.71 -3.22
C VAL A 348 -11.50 9.33 -4.32
N ALA A 349 -10.37 9.93 -3.98
CA ALA A 349 -9.49 10.64 -4.93
C ALA A 349 -8.83 9.73 -5.99
N LEU A 350 -9.67 9.01 -6.76
CA LEU A 350 -9.30 8.42 -8.04
C LEU A 350 -9.46 9.49 -9.14
N GLY A 351 -8.63 10.54 -9.07
CA GLY A 351 -8.79 11.71 -9.93
C GLY A 351 -10.12 12.44 -9.66
N ASP A 352 -10.85 12.81 -10.71
CA ASP A 352 -12.16 13.48 -10.61
C ASP A 352 -13.36 12.53 -10.36
N LEU A 353 -13.12 11.24 -10.12
CA LEU A 353 -14.16 10.22 -10.00
C LEU A 353 -14.58 10.04 -8.54
N ASN A 354 -15.67 10.69 -8.15
CA ASN A 354 -16.30 10.48 -6.85
C ASN A 354 -17.20 9.24 -6.86
N TYR A 355 -17.07 8.38 -5.85
CA TYR A 355 -17.96 7.24 -5.65
C TYR A 355 -18.28 7.04 -4.16
N SER A 356 -19.20 6.19 -3.84
CA SER A 356 -19.38 5.63 -2.50
C SER A 356 -19.95 4.22 -2.57
N LEU A 357 -19.55 3.39 -1.64
CA LEU A 357 -20.09 2.06 -1.45
C LEU A 357 -21.26 2.11 -0.46
N GLU A 358 -22.17 1.16 -0.54
CA GLU A 358 -23.22 0.95 0.46
C GLU A 358 -23.04 -0.38 1.18
N HIS A 359 -22.62 -1.41 0.45
CA HIS A 359 -22.36 -2.73 0.97
C HIS A 359 -21.03 -3.28 0.42
N SER A 360 -20.41 -4.13 1.21
CA SER A 360 -19.37 -5.03 0.73
C SER A 360 -19.55 -6.39 1.39
N TRP A 361 -19.16 -7.44 0.71
CA TRP A 361 -19.07 -8.77 1.30
C TRP A 361 -17.92 -9.54 0.67
N SER A 362 -17.33 -10.41 1.47
CA SER A 362 -16.33 -11.37 0.99
C SER A 362 -16.47 -12.67 1.77
N ALA A 363 -16.13 -13.77 1.11
CA ALA A 363 -16.11 -15.09 1.70
C ALA A 363 -15.03 -15.93 1.03
N GLY A 364 -14.46 -16.84 1.78
CA GLY A 364 -13.41 -17.71 1.24
C GLY A 364 -12.97 -18.76 2.24
N PHE A 365 -11.90 -19.43 1.87
CA PHE A 365 -11.30 -20.45 2.71
C PHE A 365 -9.79 -20.49 2.53
N GLN A 366 -9.14 -21.08 3.51
CA GLN A 366 -7.72 -21.43 3.51
C GLN A 366 -7.57 -22.91 3.83
N ILE A 367 -6.68 -23.58 3.09
CA ILE A 367 -6.32 -24.99 3.30
C ILE A 367 -4.83 -25.06 3.65
N GLU A 368 -4.52 -25.63 4.79
CA GLU A 368 -3.15 -25.91 5.22
C GLU A 368 -2.58 -27.11 4.44
N GLY A 369 -1.32 -27.03 4.03
CA GLY A 369 -0.65 -28.04 3.21
C GLY A 369 -0.34 -29.36 3.90
N SER A 370 -0.75 -29.54 5.15
CA SER A 370 -0.71 -30.83 5.85
C SER A 370 -1.44 -31.94 5.08
N ILE A 371 -2.46 -31.59 4.29
CA ILE A 371 -3.22 -32.51 3.45
C ILE A 371 -2.36 -33.14 2.32
N TRP A 372 -1.35 -32.38 1.82
CA TRP A 372 -0.44 -32.83 0.75
C TRP A 372 1.02 -32.90 1.20
N SER A 373 1.24 -33.15 2.49
CA SER A 373 2.58 -33.36 3.10
C SER A 373 3.54 -32.18 3.04
N ARG A 374 3.00 -30.96 2.95
CA ARG A 374 3.73 -29.69 3.05
C ARG A 374 3.08 -28.77 4.11
N PRO A 375 3.20 -29.08 5.39
CA PRO A 375 2.38 -28.52 6.46
C PRO A 375 2.50 -27.00 6.64
N LYS A 376 3.59 -26.39 6.16
CA LYS A 376 3.77 -24.94 6.18
C LYS A 376 3.11 -24.22 5.00
N ASP A 377 2.86 -24.91 3.89
CA ASP A 377 2.25 -24.31 2.70
C ASP A 377 0.76 -24.04 2.94
N VAL A 378 0.23 -23.08 2.19
CA VAL A 378 -1.15 -22.62 2.33
C VAL A 378 -1.77 -22.33 0.97
N LEU A 379 -2.97 -22.81 0.73
CA LEU A 379 -3.82 -22.44 -0.39
C LEU A 379 -4.98 -21.59 0.10
N GLY A 380 -5.16 -20.38 -0.43
CA GLY A 380 -6.31 -19.51 -0.19
C GLY A 380 -7.13 -19.32 -1.45
N LEU A 381 -8.46 -19.27 -1.30
CA LEU A 381 -9.42 -18.87 -2.33
C LEU A 381 -10.50 -18.00 -1.71
N ALA A 382 -10.77 -16.85 -2.32
CA ALA A 382 -11.81 -15.94 -1.86
C ALA A 382 -12.58 -15.31 -3.03
N ILE A 383 -13.82 -14.92 -2.75
CA ILE A 383 -14.72 -14.19 -3.64
C ILE A 383 -15.41 -13.07 -2.86
N GLY A 384 -15.63 -11.92 -3.49
CA GLY A 384 -16.30 -10.79 -2.84
C GLY A 384 -16.89 -9.81 -3.83
N GLN A 385 -17.68 -8.88 -3.29
CA GLN A 385 -18.24 -7.77 -4.06
C GLN A 385 -18.23 -6.46 -3.27
N ALA A 386 -17.86 -5.38 -3.96
CA ALA A 386 -18.09 -3.99 -3.56
C ALA A 386 -19.33 -3.47 -4.28
N VAL A 387 -20.32 -2.99 -3.52
CA VAL A 387 -21.63 -2.58 -4.03
C VAL A 387 -21.76 -1.07 -3.92
N PRO A 388 -21.78 -0.33 -5.04
CA PRO A 388 -21.93 1.13 -5.05
C PRO A 388 -23.24 1.57 -4.41
N SER A 389 -23.21 2.71 -3.73
CA SER A 389 -24.37 3.21 -3.01
C SER A 389 -25.54 3.57 -3.94
N ARG A 390 -26.75 3.43 -3.42
CA ARG A 390 -27.96 3.82 -4.16
C ARG A 390 -27.98 5.29 -4.53
N LYS A 391 -27.34 6.15 -3.75
CA LYS A 391 -27.29 7.60 -4.02
C LYS A 391 -26.29 7.92 -5.11
N TYR A 392 -25.13 7.30 -5.10
CA TYR A 392 -24.14 7.39 -6.18
C TYR A 392 -24.75 6.89 -7.50
N LYS A 393 -25.33 5.70 -7.53
CA LYS A 393 -26.01 5.13 -8.72
C LYS A 393 -27.09 6.06 -9.29
N ARG A 394 -27.83 6.74 -8.42
CA ARG A 394 -28.86 7.69 -8.84
C ARG A 394 -28.24 8.97 -9.41
N TYR A 395 -27.18 9.46 -8.81
CA TYR A 395 -26.46 10.63 -9.28
C TYR A 395 -25.86 10.41 -10.67
N THR A 396 -25.09 9.33 -10.88
CA THR A 396 -24.49 9.02 -12.17
C THR A 396 -25.52 8.81 -13.26
N SER A 397 -26.66 8.20 -12.97
CA SER A 397 -27.76 8.04 -13.96
C SER A 397 -28.38 9.36 -14.41
N GLN A 398 -28.25 10.45 -13.65
CA GLN A 398 -28.77 11.79 -13.98
C GLN A 398 -27.82 12.58 -14.88
N ILE A 399 -26.53 12.29 -14.86
CA ILE A 399 -25.50 12.99 -15.65
C ILE A 399 -25.09 12.25 -16.92
N SER A 400 -25.96 11.39 -17.44
CA SER A 400 -25.78 10.62 -18.67
C SER A 400 -24.70 9.54 -18.62
N GLN A 401 -24.31 9.08 -17.44
CA GLN A 401 -23.43 7.93 -17.28
C GLN A 401 -24.20 6.64 -17.04
N PRO A 402 -23.62 5.48 -17.40
CA PRO A 402 -24.23 4.20 -17.06
C PRO A 402 -24.37 4.04 -15.56
N LYS A 403 -25.45 3.39 -15.14
CA LYS A 403 -25.69 3.13 -13.71
C LYS A 403 -24.65 2.16 -13.19
N ALA A 404 -23.83 2.59 -12.22
CA ALA A 404 -22.79 1.81 -11.63
C ALA A 404 -23.25 0.44 -11.10
N LYS A 405 -22.56 -0.63 -11.49
CA LYS A 405 -22.80 -2.01 -11.05
C LYS A 405 -21.94 -2.36 -9.84
N SER A 406 -22.20 -3.52 -9.25
CA SER A 406 -21.30 -4.08 -8.24
C SER A 406 -20.05 -4.61 -8.92
N GLU A 407 -18.90 -4.20 -8.41
CA GLU A 407 -17.60 -4.77 -8.76
C GLU A 407 -17.40 -6.06 -7.99
N GLY A 408 -16.92 -7.08 -8.65
CA GLY A 408 -16.62 -8.35 -8.01
C GLY A 408 -15.18 -8.74 -8.15
N HIS A 409 -14.65 -9.42 -7.12
CA HIS A 409 -13.31 -9.94 -7.04
C HIS A 409 -13.32 -11.43 -6.75
N LEU A 410 -12.43 -12.16 -7.39
CA LEU A 410 -12.02 -13.50 -7.03
C LEU A 410 -10.49 -13.50 -6.95
N GLU A 411 -9.94 -14.06 -5.87
CA GLU A 411 -8.50 -14.19 -5.68
C GLU A 411 -8.16 -15.60 -5.22
N MET A 412 -7.06 -16.13 -5.73
CA MET A 412 -6.49 -17.41 -5.34
C MET A 412 -4.99 -17.26 -5.22
N TYR A 413 -4.43 -17.65 -4.08
CA TYR A 413 -2.99 -17.73 -3.88
C TYR A 413 -2.57 -19.10 -3.36
N TYR A 414 -1.32 -19.47 -3.63
CA TYR A 414 -0.67 -20.62 -3.03
C TYR A 414 0.67 -20.24 -2.43
N ARG A 415 0.76 -20.15 -1.11
CA ARG A 415 1.98 -19.81 -0.39
C ARG A 415 2.85 -21.02 -0.21
N ILE A 416 4.06 -21.00 -0.77
CA ILE A 416 5.06 -22.04 -0.77
C ILE A 416 6.19 -21.61 0.15
N TYR A 417 6.40 -22.31 1.25
CA TYR A 417 7.58 -22.10 2.08
C TYR A 417 8.79 -22.82 1.47
N LEU A 418 9.81 -22.05 1.07
CA LEU A 418 11.09 -22.58 0.57
C LEU A 418 12.04 -22.89 1.72
N ASN A 419 12.03 -22.06 2.78
CA ASN A 419 12.74 -22.28 4.03
C ASN A 419 12.04 -21.50 5.18
N GLU A 420 12.72 -21.32 6.31
CA GLU A 420 12.16 -20.63 7.49
C GLU A 420 11.95 -19.13 7.28
N HIS A 421 12.71 -18.52 6.36
CA HIS A 421 12.72 -17.08 6.12
C HIS A 421 12.12 -16.68 4.78
N LEU A 422 11.93 -17.59 3.83
CA LEU A 422 11.50 -17.27 2.48
C LEU A 422 10.27 -18.06 2.08
N ALA A 423 9.22 -17.33 1.73
CA ALA A 423 8.04 -17.87 1.08
C ALA A 423 7.82 -17.21 -0.30
N ILE A 424 7.27 -17.97 -1.24
CA ILE A 424 6.85 -17.49 -2.56
C ILE A 424 5.38 -17.84 -2.74
N SER A 425 4.59 -16.87 -3.23
CA SER A 425 3.16 -17.04 -3.44
C SER A 425 2.78 -16.64 -4.86
N PRO A 426 2.62 -17.58 -5.82
CA PRO A 426 1.84 -17.30 -7.01
C PRO A 426 0.43 -16.89 -6.61
N ASP A 427 -0.05 -15.83 -7.28
CA ASP A 427 -1.34 -15.19 -7.06
C ASP A 427 -2.09 -15.03 -8.38
N PHE A 428 -3.40 -15.21 -8.35
CA PHE A 428 -4.29 -15.02 -9.47
C PHE A 428 -5.54 -14.28 -9.02
N GLN A 429 -5.90 -13.21 -9.75
CA GLN A 429 -7.10 -12.43 -9.48
C GLN A 429 -7.94 -12.28 -10.73
N TYR A 430 -9.26 -12.27 -10.56
CA TYR A 430 -10.24 -11.97 -11.59
C TYR A 430 -11.25 -10.96 -11.07
N ILE A 431 -11.32 -9.83 -11.77
CA ILE A 431 -12.22 -8.74 -11.43
C ILE A 431 -13.26 -8.62 -12.54
N TRP A 432 -14.53 -8.58 -12.16
CA TRP A 432 -15.63 -8.32 -13.10
C TRP A 432 -16.38 -7.05 -12.72
N ASN A 433 -16.89 -6.35 -13.75
CA ASN A 433 -17.48 -5.03 -13.62
C ASN A 433 -16.54 -4.03 -12.93
N ALA A 434 -15.26 -4.00 -13.33
CA ALA A 434 -14.26 -3.10 -12.79
C ALA A 434 -14.80 -1.66 -12.71
N PHE A 435 -14.67 -1.02 -11.54
CA PHE A 435 -15.27 0.27 -11.18
C PHE A 435 -16.77 0.38 -11.54
N GLY A 436 -17.53 -0.71 -11.37
CA GLY A 436 -18.95 -0.76 -11.69
C GLY A 436 -19.31 -0.60 -13.16
N LYS A 437 -18.35 -0.72 -14.08
CA LYS A 437 -18.45 -0.39 -15.52
C LYS A 437 -18.73 1.09 -15.79
N ASP A 438 -18.25 1.95 -14.94
CA ASP A 438 -18.52 3.40 -14.99
C ASP A 438 -17.42 4.17 -15.74
N ILE A 439 -16.44 3.46 -16.34
CA ILE A 439 -15.40 4.04 -17.19
C ILE A 439 -15.73 3.78 -18.64
N ASP A 440 -15.96 4.87 -19.39
CA ASP A 440 -16.33 4.80 -20.80
C ASP A 440 -15.18 4.19 -21.65
N GLY A 441 -15.54 3.24 -22.49
CA GLY A 441 -14.59 2.54 -23.38
C GLY A 441 -13.73 1.45 -22.69
N ALA A 442 -13.76 1.32 -21.37
CA ALA A 442 -13.05 0.26 -20.66
C ALA A 442 -13.75 -1.10 -20.77
N LYS A 443 -12.96 -2.18 -20.85
CA LYS A 443 -13.49 -3.54 -20.73
C LYS A 443 -13.91 -3.82 -19.31
N GLU A 444 -14.92 -4.69 -19.18
CA GLU A 444 -15.58 -4.97 -17.91
C GLU A 444 -14.81 -5.89 -16.97
N ASN A 445 -13.92 -6.71 -17.54
CA ASN A 445 -13.25 -7.78 -16.81
C ASN A 445 -11.74 -7.64 -16.94
N ILE A 446 -11.05 -7.81 -15.80
CA ILE A 446 -9.61 -7.73 -15.69
C ILE A 446 -9.12 -9.06 -15.11
N PHE A 447 -8.10 -9.65 -15.75
CA PHE A 447 -7.38 -10.82 -15.23
C PHE A 447 -6.00 -10.36 -14.79
N LEU A 448 -5.60 -10.78 -13.59
CA LEU A 448 -4.28 -10.55 -13.07
C LEU A 448 -3.61 -11.88 -12.73
N GLY A 449 -2.32 -11.92 -12.96
CA GLY A 449 -1.45 -12.98 -12.46
C GLY A 449 -0.21 -12.37 -11.85
N GLY A 450 0.25 -12.91 -10.74
CA GLY A 450 1.36 -12.34 -10.00
C GLY A 450 2.16 -13.34 -9.21
N MET A 451 3.22 -12.83 -8.61
CA MET A 451 4.10 -13.54 -7.70
C MET A 451 4.45 -12.60 -6.55
N ARG A 452 4.20 -13.05 -5.33
CA ARG A 452 4.71 -12.41 -4.12
C ARG A 452 5.86 -13.23 -3.57
N ALA A 453 6.97 -12.58 -3.20
CA ALA A 453 8.06 -13.15 -2.43
C ALA A 453 8.13 -12.43 -1.09
N GLN A 454 8.23 -13.17 0.01
CA GLN A 454 8.32 -12.64 1.35
C GLN A 454 9.53 -13.20 2.08
N LEU A 455 10.28 -12.31 2.72
CA LEU A 455 11.42 -12.59 3.59
C LEU A 455 11.07 -12.14 5.02
N ASP A 456 11.31 -13.00 6.02
CA ASP A 456 11.09 -12.72 7.45
C ASP A 456 12.30 -13.16 8.27
N PHE A 457 12.73 -12.34 9.25
CA PHE A 457 13.88 -12.57 10.13
C PHE A 457 13.55 -12.27 11.60
#